data_501ea2eff7ff6fdcc73d5eb2e5a8db99
#
_entry.id   501ea2eff7ff6fdcc73d5eb2e5a8db99
#
_cell.length_a   1.000
_cell.length_b   1.000
_cell.length_c   1.000
_cell.angle_alpha   90.00
_cell.angle_beta   90.00
_cell.angle_gamma   90.00
#
_symmetry.space_group_name_H-M   'P 1'
#
loop_
_entity.id
_entity.type
_entity.pdbx_description
1 polymer ?
#
loop_
_entity_poly.entity_id
_entity_poly.type
_entity_poly.pdbx_seq_one_letter_code
_entity_poly.pdbx_strand_id
1 'polypeptide(L)'
;MNNQADKGRFFPPEWYPQSGIMLTWPHQDTDWLPWLAEVDALYARITREIIPHERVLVVYRDEEHRQHIVNMLQSMDIPSSEILFTQSDSNDTWARDHGPITVYDQQHPVLLDFGFDGWGGKFKAERDNLINKTLHAHGIFPGCTLQSLDIILEGGSIETDGQGTLLTTSRCLLDGIRNPSLQRRDMERILRENFGIDRILWLDHGYLAGDDTDSHIDTLARFCSADTIAYVACKDPADEHYAELLKMEQQLQDFRDYQGNPYHLVPLPMPRPHLDEEGNRLPATYANFLIINDAVLVPTYEDPHNDQEALTRLAGAFPERQIIGVNCSVLIQQHGSLHCISMQLLKDVI
;
A
#
# COMPACT_ATOMS: atom_id res chain seq x y z
N MET A 1 -6.07 23.49 9.06
CA MET A 1 -4.85 22.78 9.50
C MET A 1 -4.95 22.63 11.00
N ASN A 2 -5.34 21.46 11.47
CA ASN A 2 -5.65 21.24 12.89
C ASN A 2 -4.39 20.94 13.70
N ASN A 3 -4.32 21.49 14.91
CA ASN A 3 -3.29 21.42 15.94
C ASN A 3 -2.98 20.01 16.48
N GLN A 4 -2.88 18.97 15.67
CA GLN A 4 -2.46 17.63 16.13
C GLN A 4 -0.93 17.54 16.28
N ALA A 5 -0.16 18.29 15.50
CA ALA A 5 1.30 18.34 15.59
C ALA A 5 1.86 18.79 16.97
N ASP A 6 1.02 19.35 17.84
CA ASP A 6 1.39 19.78 19.20
C ASP A 6 1.20 18.68 20.27
N LYS A 7 0.67 17.49 19.91
CA LYS A 7 0.27 16.45 20.87
C LYS A 7 1.15 15.19 20.91
N GLY A 8 2.36 15.21 20.40
CA GLY A 8 3.21 14.02 20.33
C GLY A 8 3.31 13.44 18.92
N ARG A 9 3.17 12.13 18.78
CA ARG A 9 3.21 11.45 17.48
C ARG A 9 1.99 11.73 16.62
N PHE A 10 2.24 11.86 15.32
CA PHE A 10 1.22 12.06 14.29
C PHE A 10 1.44 11.04 13.15
N PHE A 11 0.42 10.25 12.84
CA PHE A 11 0.39 9.37 11.68
C PHE A 11 -0.36 10.04 10.54
N PRO A 12 0.35 10.57 9.53
CA PRO A 12 -0.28 11.26 8.41
C PRO A 12 -1.03 10.28 7.50
N PRO A 13 -2.12 10.74 6.88
CA PRO A 13 -2.81 9.96 5.86
C PRO A 13 -1.98 9.94 4.56
N GLU A 14 -2.28 9.02 3.64
CA GLU A 14 -1.52 8.88 2.39
C GLU A 14 -1.59 10.13 1.50
N TRP A 15 -2.65 10.93 1.57
CA TRP A 15 -2.76 12.21 0.87
C TRP A 15 -2.00 13.38 1.52
N TYR A 16 -1.25 13.14 2.59
CA TYR A 16 -0.33 14.13 3.16
C TYR A 16 0.80 14.41 2.16
N PRO A 17 1.40 15.63 2.14
CA PRO A 17 2.51 15.92 1.24
C PRO A 17 3.62 14.86 1.31
N GLN A 18 4.08 14.43 0.16
CA GLN A 18 5.09 13.37 0.00
C GLN A 18 6.38 13.95 -0.59
N SER A 19 7.51 13.36 -0.28
CA SER A 19 8.81 13.62 -0.90
C SER A 19 9.14 12.61 -1.99
N GLY A 20 8.47 11.46 -2.02
CA GLY A 20 8.62 10.46 -3.07
C GLY A 20 7.96 9.14 -2.77
N ILE A 21 8.02 8.24 -3.75
CA ILE A 21 7.57 6.84 -3.66
C ILE A 21 8.76 5.90 -3.74
N MET A 22 8.82 4.94 -2.82
CA MET A 22 9.78 3.85 -2.84
C MET A 22 9.21 2.67 -3.64
N LEU A 23 10.02 2.13 -4.53
CA LEU A 23 9.78 0.91 -5.29
C LEU A 23 10.95 -0.04 -5.10
N THR A 24 10.71 -1.29 -4.74
CA THR A 24 11.70 -2.37 -4.79
C THR A 24 11.56 -3.07 -6.13
N TRP A 25 12.57 -2.92 -7.00
CA TRP A 25 12.46 -3.37 -8.38
C TRP A 25 12.57 -4.89 -8.52
N PRO A 26 11.70 -5.54 -9.32
CA PRO A 26 11.75 -6.98 -9.55
C PRO A 26 13.05 -7.40 -10.21
N HIS A 27 13.51 -8.63 -9.96
CA HIS A 27 14.71 -9.19 -10.56
C HIS A 27 14.59 -10.70 -10.79
N GLN A 28 15.54 -11.26 -11.54
CA GLN A 28 15.50 -12.66 -11.99
C GLN A 28 15.48 -13.72 -10.88
N ASP A 29 15.85 -13.36 -9.64
CA ASP A 29 15.86 -14.28 -8.50
C ASP A 29 14.61 -14.10 -7.60
N THR A 30 13.59 -13.41 -8.09
CA THR A 30 12.26 -13.29 -7.48
C THR A 30 11.25 -14.19 -8.20
N ASP A 31 10.09 -14.36 -7.62
CA ASP A 31 8.99 -15.11 -8.23
C ASP A 31 8.43 -14.43 -9.51
N TRP A 32 8.92 -13.23 -9.82
CA TRP A 32 8.60 -12.50 -11.06
C TRP A 32 9.29 -13.05 -12.32
N LEU A 33 10.25 -13.98 -12.21
CA LEU A 33 11.01 -14.47 -13.35
C LEU A 33 10.16 -14.84 -14.59
N PRO A 34 8.98 -15.50 -14.46
CA PRO A 34 8.12 -15.84 -15.60
C PRO A 34 7.54 -14.62 -16.33
N TRP A 35 7.36 -13.49 -15.63
CA TRP A 35 6.75 -12.25 -16.13
C TRP A 35 7.69 -11.04 -16.04
N LEU A 36 9.01 -11.28 -15.93
CA LEU A 36 9.97 -10.23 -15.60
C LEU A 36 9.93 -9.06 -16.61
N ALA A 37 9.81 -9.36 -17.90
CA ALA A 37 9.76 -8.32 -18.93
C ALA A 37 8.50 -7.44 -18.83
N GLU A 38 7.35 -8.04 -18.53
CA GLU A 38 6.07 -7.34 -18.38
C GLU A 38 6.04 -6.50 -17.11
N VAL A 39 6.52 -7.03 -15.99
CA VAL A 39 6.54 -6.30 -14.72
C VAL A 39 7.58 -5.18 -14.74
N ASP A 40 8.73 -5.40 -15.36
CA ASP A 40 9.74 -4.35 -15.61
C ASP A 40 9.14 -3.17 -16.37
N ALA A 41 8.44 -3.45 -17.49
CA ALA A 41 7.78 -2.43 -18.29
C ALA A 41 6.70 -1.67 -17.48
N LEU A 42 5.99 -2.38 -16.61
CA LEU A 42 5.00 -1.77 -15.71
C LEU A 42 5.67 -0.85 -14.68
N TYR A 43 6.75 -1.29 -14.03
CA TYR A 43 7.50 -0.46 -13.08
C TYR A 43 8.05 0.81 -13.72
N ALA A 44 8.58 0.69 -14.94
CA ALA A 44 9.02 1.85 -15.70
C ALA A 44 7.85 2.80 -16.03
N ARG A 45 6.67 2.28 -16.38
CA ARG A 45 5.46 3.08 -16.56
C ARG A 45 5.02 3.77 -15.28
N ILE A 46 4.94 3.05 -14.17
CA ILE A 46 4.59 3.62 -12.85
C ILE A 46 5.57 4.75 -12.50
N THR A 47 6.87 4.51 -12.66
CA THR A 47 7.91 5.53 -12.45
C THR A 47 7.66 6.78 -13.30
N ARG A 48 7.30 6.63 -14.58
CA ARG A 48 6.96 7.74 -15.47
C ARG A 48 5.75 8.55 -15.00
N GLU A 49 4.73 7.86 -14.48
CA GLU A 49 3.51 8.54 -13.99
C GLU A 49 3.77 9.26 -12.64
N ILE A 50 4.72 8.81 -11.83
CA ILE A 50 5.05 9.43 -10.54
C ILE A 50 5.96 10.66 -10.69
N ILE A 51 6.99 10.60 -11.54
CA ILE A 51 8.04 11.63 -11.66
C ILE A 51 7.50 13.06 -11.83
N PRO A 52 6.41 13.35 -12.57
CA PRO A 52 5.89 14.71 -12.67
C PRO A 52 5.38 15.30 -11.35
N HIS A 53 5.15 14.49 -10.34
CA HIS A 53 4.52 14.84 -9.08
C HIS A 53 5.49 14.79 -7.89
N GLU A 54 6.40 13.80 -7.89
CA GLU A 54 7.35 13.59 -6.80
C GLU A 54 8.49 12.65 -7.22
N ARG A 55 9.49 12.50 -6.35
CA ARG A 55 10.66 11.66 -6.62
C ARG A 55 10.31 10.18 -6.53
N VAL A 56 11.13 9.35 -7.18
CA VAL A 56 11.05 7.89 -7.03
C VAL A 56 12.34 7.38 -6.41
N LEU A 57 12.22 6.60 -5.34
CA LEU A 57 13.31 5.85 -4.74
C LEU A 57 13.27 4.42 -5.28
N VAL A 58 14.26 4.03 -6.05
CA VAL A 58 14.38 2.69 -6.62
C VAL A 58 15.41 1.89 -5.82
N VAL A 59 14.94 0.82 -5.19
CA VAL A 59 15.80 -0.18 -4.56
C VAL A 59 16.15 -1.23 -5.60
N TYR A 60 17.45 -1.46 -5.82
CA TYR A 60 17.97 -2.43 -6.78
C TYR A 60 18.94 -3.42 -6.10
N ARG A 61 19.08 -4.61 -6.65
CA ARG A 61 19.88 -5.68 -6.05
C ARG A 61 21.39 -5.48 -6.18
N ASP A 62 21.87 -5.26 -7.41
CA ASP A 62 23.29 -5.13 -7.77
C ASP A 62 23.50 -4.19 -8.96
N GLU A 63 24.73 -3.89 -9.31
CA GLU A 63 25.03 -2.91 -10.36
C GLU A 63 24.59 -3.36 -11.76
N GLU A 64 24.56 -4.68 -12.05
CA GLU A 64 24.01 -5.19 -13.31
C GLU A 64 22.52 -4.92 -13.39
N HIS A 65 21.80 -5.18 -12.32
CA HIS A 65 20.37 -4.88 -12.20
C HIS A 65 20.11 -3.37 -12.31
N ARG A 66 20.91 -2.53 -11.64
CA ARG A 66 20.81 -1.08 -11.76
C ARG A 66 20.99 -0.63 -13.22
N GLN A 67 21.99 -1.16 -13.92
CA GLN A 67 22.24 -0.78 -15.32
C GLN A 67 21.09 -1.22 -16.24
N HIS A 68 20.48 -2.38 -15.97
CA HIS A 68 19.29 -2.85 -16.68
C HIS A 68 18.13 -1.85 -16.50
N ILE A 69 17.83 -1.45 -15.26
CA ILE A 69 16.78 -0.47 -14.94
C ILE A 69 17.05 0.87 -15.65
N VAL A 70 18.26 1.40 -15.55
CA VAL A 70 18.65 2.67 -16.20
C VAL A 70 18.46 2.62 -17.72
N ASN A 71 18.89 1.53 -18.36
CA ASN A 71 18.74 1.36 -19.80
C ASN A 71 17.26 1.32 -20.22
N MET A 72 16.43 0.63 -19.42
CA MET A 72 14.99 0.58 -19.66
C MET A 72 14.35 1.96 -19.54
N LEU A 73 14.59 2.67 -18.46
CA LEU A 73 14.07 4.02 -18.24
C LEU A 73 14.49 4.98 -19.35
N GLN A 74 15.74 4.92 -19.80
CA GLN A 74 16.26 5.70 -20.92
C GLN A 74 15.55 5.35 -22.23
N SER A 75 15.27 4.06 -22.49
CA SER A 75 14.57 3.63 -23.70
C SER A 75 13.12 4.13 -23.78
N MET A 76 12.54 4.50 -22.64
CA MET A 76 11.21 5.08 -22.50
C MET A 76 11.21 6.61 -22.34
N ASP A 77 12.35 7.26 -22.55
CA ASP A 77 12.53 8.72 -22.36
C ASP A 77 12.18 9.21 -20.95
N ILE A 78 12.40 8.36 -19.93
CA ILE A 78 12.15 8.72 -18.52
C ILE A 78 13.39 9.39 -17.93
N PRO A 79 13.28 10.64 -17.45
CA PRO A 79 14.41 11.36 -16.89
C PRO A 79 14.85 10.73 -15.56
N SER A 80 16.14 10.44 -15.42
CA SER A 80 16.70 9.87 -14.19
C SER A 80 17.04 10.90 -13.11
N SER A 81 16.85 12.19 -13.37
CA SER A 81 17.17 13.28 -12.43
C SER A 81 16.30 13.26 -11.15
N GLU A 82 15.07 12.76 -11.26
CA GLU A 82 14.12 12.67 -10.15
C GLU A 82 14.08 11.27 -9.52
N ILE A 83 15.02 10.41 -9.92
CA ILE A 83 15.11 9.03 -9.41
C ILE A 83 16.33 8.91 -8.50
N LEU A 84 16.09 8.46 -7.28
CA LEU A 84 17.12 8.04 -6.35
C LEU A 84 17.33 6.54 -6.46
N PHE A 85 18.55 6.10 -6.66
CA PHE A 85 18.91 4.70 -6.73
C PHE A 85 19.66 4.28 -5.48
N THR A 86 19.28 3.18 -4.86
CA THR A 86 19.97 2.60 -3.71
C THR A 86 20.04 1.10 -3.80
N GLN A 87 21.19 0.55 -3.42
CA GLN A 87 21.39 -0.90 -3.45
C GLN A 87 20.92 -1.54 -2.15
N SER A 88 20.12 -2.58 -2.27
CA SER A 88 19.82 -3.52 -1.20
C SER A 88 19.40 -4.85 -1.81
N ASP A 89 19.83 -5.96 -1.21
CA ASP A 89 19.27 -7.27 -1.54
C ASP A 89 17.78 -7.31 -1.20
N SER A 90 16.98 -8.01 -2.00
CA SER A 90 15.58 -8.28 -1.73
C SER A 90 15.23 -9.75 -2.01
N ASN A 91 14.17 -10.22 -1.37
CA ASN A 91 13.53 -11.49 -1.73
C ASN A 91 12.44 -11.24 -2.78
N ASP A 92 11.71 -10.11 -2.65
CA ASP A 92 10.62 -9.74 -3.54
C ASP A 92 10.42 -8.21 -3.60
N THR A 93 9.29 -7.73 -4.08
CA THR A 93 9.02 -6.36 -4.54
C THR A 93 8.03 -5.57 -3.69
N TRP A 94 7.50 -6.15 -2.64
CA TRP A 94 6.34 -5.66 -1.90
C TRP A 94 6.68 -4.53 -0.93
N ALA A 95 7.08 -3.38 -1.50
CA ALA A 95 7.55 -2.21 -0.75
C ALA A 95 6.50 -1.67 0.25
N ARG A 96 5.20 -1.87 -0.01
CA ARG A 96 4.14 -1.51 0.93
C ARG A 96 4.28 -2.21 2.26
N ASP A 97 4.70 -3.47 2.24
CA ASP A 97 4.67 -4.33 3.41
C ASP A 97 5.99 -4.38 4.17
N HIS A 98 7.12 -4.28 3.45
CA HIS A 98 8.44 -4.21 4.09
C HIS A 98 8.97 -2.79 4.26
N GLY A 99 8.40 -1.80 3.58
CA GLY A 99 8.89 -0.41 3.59
C GLY A 99 8.66 0.31 4.93
N PRO A 100 9.37 1.42 5.17
CA PRO A 100 9.28 2.13 6.44
C PRO A 100 7.98 2.94 6.52
N ILE A 101 7.26 2.83 7.63
CA ILE A 101 6.04 3.61 7.85
C ILE A 101 6.42 4.94 8.50
N THR A 102 6.11 6.05 7.82
CA THR A 102 6.46 7.38 8.31
C THR A 102 5.44 7.90 9.33
N VAL A 103 5.92 8.32 10.49
CA VAL A 103 5.18 9.15 11.46
C VAL A 103 5.98 10.40 11.76
N TYR A 104 5.34 11.44 12.31
CA TYR A 104 6.05 12.61 12.80
C TYR A 104 6.03 12.64 14.33
N ASP A 105 7.17 12.91 14.95
CA ASP A 105 7.30 13.21 16.35
C ASP A 105 7.76 14.67 16.48
N GLN A 106 6.91 15.54 17.03
CA GLN A 106 7.19 16.98 17.11
C GLN A 106 7.69 17.60 15.79
N GLN A 107 7.03 17.21 14.66
CA GLN A 107 7.35 17.62 13.28
C GLN A 107 8.63 16.99 12.68
N HIS A 108 9.36 16.13 13.40
CA HIS A 108 10.48 15.37 12.84
C HIS A 108 9.99 14.03 12.29
N PRO A 109 10.36 13.64 11.06
CA PRO A 109 10.00 12.36 10.51
C PRO A 109 10.72 11.22 11.26
N VAL A 110 9.94 10.26 11.69
CA VAL A 110 10.38 8.99 12.28
C VAL A 110 9.89 7.88 11.38
N LEU A 111 10.80 7.04 10.95
CA LEU A 111 10.52 5.87 10.12
C LEU A 111 10.36 4.67 11.06
N LEU A 112 9.15 4.16 11.15
CA LEU A 112 8.86 2.93 11.90
C LEU A 112 9.26 1.74 11.02
N ASP A 113 10.20 0.96 11.50
CA ASP A 113 10.72 -0.24 10.87
C ASP A 113 10.18 -1.46 11.63
N PHE A 114 8.98 -1.90 11.24
CA PHE A 114 8.35 -3.10 11.77
C PHE A 114 8.98 -4.35 11.16
N GLY A 115 8.88 -5.47 11.85
CA GLY A 115 9.29 -6.75 11.30
C GLY A 115 8.39 -7.16 10.15
N PHE A 116 9.00 -7.69 9.08
CA PHE A 116 8.32 -8.32 7.97
C PHE A 116 8.75 -9.78 7.87
N ASP A 117 7.81 -10.71 7.93
CA ASP A 117 8.07 -12.16 7.97
C ASP A 117 7.52 -12.92 6.75
N GLY A 118 7.10 -12.20 5.69
CA GLY A 118 6.50 -12.78 4.50
C GLY A 118 5.07 -13.28 4.75
N TRP A 119 4.25 -12.41 5.36
CA TRP A 119 2.82 -12.62 5.64
C TRP A 119 2.53 -13.83 6.52
N GLY A 120 3.22 -13.90 7.66
CA GLY A 120 3.10 -15.01 8.60
C GLY A 120 3.95 -16.22 8.20
N GLY A 121 5.10 -15.99 7.55
CA GLY A 121 6.06 -17.04 7.18
C GLY A 121 5.67 -17.84 5.94
N LYS A 122 4.75 -17.36 5.11
CA LYS A 122 4.36 -18.02 3.85
C LYS A 122 5.46 -17.96 2.80
N PHE A 123 6.23 -16.86 2.80
CA PHE A 123 7.30 -16.59 1.84
C PHE A 123 8.60 -16.19 2.54
N LYS A 124 9.71 -16.27 1.82
CA LYS A 124 11.00 -15.76 2.30
C LYS A 124 10.97 -14.24 2.37
N ALA A 125 11.42 -13.67 3.47
CA ALA A 125 11.40 -12.23 3.70
C ALA A 125 12.65 -11.69 4.42
N GLU A 126 13.65 -12.54 4.67
CA GLU A 126 14.82 -12.18 5.47
C GLU A 126 15.65 -11.05 4.88
N ARG A 127 15.64 -10.87 3.54
CA ARG A 127 16.33 -9.77 2.87
C ARG A 127 15.46 -8.51 2.87
N ASP A 128 14.17 -8.66 2.57
CA ASP A 128 13.19 -7.56 2.55
C ASP A 128 13.12 -6.87 3.91
N ASN A 129 13.13 -7.66 5.00
CA ASN A 129 13.15 -7.17 6.38
C ASN A 129 14.42 -6.38 6.75
N LEU A 130 15.45 -6.36 5.91
CA LEU A 130 16.68 -5.59 6.12
C LEU A 130 16.75 -4.32 5.27
N ILE A 131 15.87 -4.14 4.30
CA ILE A 131 15.93 -3.03 3.33
C ILE A 131 15.96 -1.69 4.06
N ASN A 132 15.03 -1.42 4.98
CA ASN A 132 14.94 -0.13 5.68
C ASN A 132 16.24 0.23 6.43
N LYS A 133 16.84 -0.75 7.11
CA LYS A 133 18.11 -0.58 7.82
C LYS A 133 19.27 -0.30 6.87
N THR A 134 19.30 -0.99 5.73
CA THR A 134 20.29 -0.80 4.67
C THR A 134 20.18 0.60 4.09
N LEU A 135 18.99 1.04 3.73
CA LEU A 135 18.73 2.36 3.16
C LEU A 135 19.10 3.48 4.15
N HIS A 136 18.73 3.32 5.42
CA HIS A 136 19.08 4.28 6.47
C HIS A 136 20.60 4.36 6.69
N ALA A 137 21.29 3.21 6.69
CA ALA A 137 22.75 3.16 6.78
C ALA A 137 23.46 3.81 5.58
N HIS A 138 22.85 3.75 4.39
CA HIS A 138 23.32 4.45 3.19
C HIS A 138 23.03 5.95 3.18
N GLY A 139 22.34 6.49 4.20
CA GLY A 139 22.00 7.91 4.31
C GLY A 139 20.89 8.36 3.34
N ILE A 140 20.05 7.43 2.88
CA ILE A 140 18.92 7.74 1.98
C ILE A 140 17.86 8.60 2.67
N PHE A 141 17.73 8.49 3.99
CA PHE A 141 16.75 9.20 4.80
C PHE A 141 17.41 10.28 5.68
N PRO A 142 17.89 11.38 5.08
CA PRO A 142 18.65 12.40 5.80
C PRO A 142 17.75 13.10 6.84
N GLY A 143 18.19 13.11 8.09
CA GLY A 143 17.45 13.77 9.18
C GLY A 143 16.31 12.93 9.78
N CYS A 144 16.03 11.76 9.26
CA CYS A 144 15.03 10.85 9.83
C CYS A 144 15.64 9.96 10.92
N THR A 145 14.83 9.64 11.92
CA THR A 145 15.14 8.57 12.88
C THR A 145 14.54 7.27 12.40
N LEU A 146 15.32 6.20 12.29
CA LEU A 146 14.80 4.84 12.07
C LEU A 146 14.54 4.20 13.43
N GLN A 147 13.28 3.83 13.68
CA GLN A 147 12.86 3.13 14.90
C GLN A 147 12.46 1.70 14.56
N SER A 148 13.34 0.73 14.79
CA SER A 148 13.02 -0.69 14.61
C SER A 148 12.16 -1.20 15.76
N LEU A 149 11.16 -2.01 15.43
CA LEU A 149 10.16 -2.56 16.34
C LEU A 149 10.14 -4.08 16.21
N ASP A 150 10.14 -4.78 17.33
CA ASP A 150 10.06 -6.25 17.39
C ASP A 150 8.60 -6.73 17.34
N ILE A 151 7.88 -6.26 16.33
CA ILE A 151 6.46 -6.58 16.05
C ILE A 151 6.35 -6.76 14.55
N ILE A 152 5.67 -7.80 14.11
CA ILE A 152 5.34 -8.02 12.69
C ILE A 152 4.13 -7.16 12.34
N LEU A 153 4.31 -6.28 11.35
CA LEU A 153 3.23 -5.44 10.82
C LEU A 153 3.57 -4.96 9.41
N GLU A 154 2.72 -5.28 8.48
CA GLU A 154 2.80 -4.86 7.08
C GLU A 154 2.08 -3.51 6.88
N GLY A 155 2.65 -2.64 6.06
CA GLY A 155 2.05 -1.33 5.76
C GLY A 155 0.69 -1.43 5.08
N GLY A 156 0.45 -2.47 4.28
CA GLY A 156 -0.85 -2.73 3.63
C GLY A 156 -1.95 -3.15 4.58
N SER A 157 -1.61 -3.55 5.81
CA SER A 157 -2.57 -3.96 6.83
C SER A 157 -3.25 -2.79 7.56
N ILE A 158 -2.81 -1.55 7.35
CA ILE A 158 -3.29 -0.37 8.07
C ILE A 158 -3.60 0.81 7.16
N GLU A 159 -4.63 1.57 7.52
CA GLU A 159 -5.04 2.84 6.89
C GLU A 159 -5.29 3.90 7.95
N THR A 160 -5.09 5.19 7.64
CA THR A 160 -5.37 6.28 8.58
C THR A 160 -6.08 7.45 7.93
N ASP A 161 -6.98 8.10 8.71
CA ASP A 161 -7.65 9.34 8.32
C ASP A 161 -6.82 10.60 8.64
N GLY A 162 -5.67 10.46 9.29
CA GLY A 162 -4.83 11.56 9.75
C GLY A 162 -5.45 12.40 10.86
N GLN A 163 -6.57 11.97 11.45
CA GLN A 163 -7.23 12.66 12.56
C GLN A 163 -7.18 11.87 13.88
N GLY A 164 -6.45 10.74 13.88
CA GLY A 164 -6.31 9.85 15.03
C GLY A 164 -7.10 8.55 14.90
N THR A 165 -7.66 8.26 13.72
CA THR A 165 -8.30 6.98 13.41
C THR A 165 -7.35 6.10 12.61
N LEU A 166 -7.26 4.83 12.98
CA LEU A 166 -6.66 3.76 12.18
C LEU A 166 -7.76 2.77 11.78
N LEU A 167 -7.78 2.36 10.52
CA LEU A 167 -8.65 1.31 9.98
C LEU A 167 -7.78 0.09 9.64
N THR A 168 -8.22 -1.09 10.04
CA THR A 168 -7.52 -2.36 9.82
C THR A 168 -8.49 -3.52 9.82
N THR A 169 -8.03 -4.71 9.45
CA THR A 169 -8.83 -5.94 9.53
C THR A 169 -8.45 -6.77 10.76
N SER A 170 -9.44 -7.38 11.39
CA SER A 170 -9.18 -8.33 12.48
C SER A 170 -8.55 -9.62 11.97
N ARG A 171 -8.86 -10.02 10.75
CA ARG A 171 -8.35 -11.24 10.12
C ARG A 171 -6.83 -11.19 9.93
N CYS A 172 -6.26 -10.05 9.55
CA CYS A 172 -4.82 -9.90 9.40
C CYS A 172 -4.10 -9.73 10.74
N LEU A 173 -4.45 -8.69 11.51
CA LEU A 173 -3.68 -8.33 12.70
C LEU A 173 -3.91 -9.25 13.91
N LEU A 174 -4.95 -10.09 13.89
CA LEU A 174 -5.30 -11.01 14.99
C LEU A 174 -5.30 -12.48 14.52
N ASP A 175 -4.54 -12.81 13.49
CA ASP A 175 -4.44 -14.16 12.92
C ASP A 175 -3.80 -15.19 13.86
N GLY A 176 -3.05 -14.72 14.87
CA GLY A 176 -2.31 -15.56 15.79
C GLY A 176 -1.04 -16.20 15.19
N ILE A 177 -0.64 -15.80 13.99
CA ILE A 177 0.57 -16.30 13.30
C ILE A 177 1.67 -15.25 13.36
N ARG A 178 1.41 -14.03 12.90
CA ARG A 178 2.37 -12.91 12.87
C ARG A 178 2.87 -12.55 14.27
N ASN A 179 1.96 -12.42 15.21
CA ASN A 179 2.27 -12.05 16.58
C ASN A 179 1.52 -12.96 17.58
N PRO A 180 1.90 -14.24 17.71
CA PRO A 180 1.10 -15.27 18.39
C PRO A 180 0.89 -15.02 19.89
N SER A 181 1.72 -14.19 20.52
CA SER A 181 1.60 -13.83 21.94
C SER A 181 0.70 -12.63 22.19
N LEU A 182 0.27 -11.89 21.14
CA LEU A 182 -0.49 -10.66 21.28
C LEU A 182 -1.99 -10.92 21.13
N GLN A 183 -2.75 -10.32 22.04
CA GLN A 183 -4.21 -10.22 21.90
C GLN A 183 -4.60 -8.85 21.35
N ARG A 184 -5.86 -8.69 20.93
CA ARG A 184 -6.41 -7.42 20.43
C ARG A 184 -6.00 -6.22 21.28
N ARG A 185 -6.13 -6.32 22.60
CA ARG A 185 -5.77 -5.24 23.53
C ARG A 185 -4.28 -4.85 23.46
N ASP A 186 -3.41 -5.84 23.30
CA ASP A 186 -1.97 -5.60 23.20
C ASP A 186 -1.63 -4.92 21.88
N MET A 187 -2.21 -5.41 20.79
CA MET A 187 -2.08 -4.80 19.45
C MET A 187 -2.59 -3.36 19.46
N GLU A 188 -3.78 -3.09 20.00
CA GLU A 188 -4.32 -1.74 20.11
C GLU A 188 -3.40 -0.79 20.88
N ARG A 189 -2.80 -1.25 21.99
CA ARG A 189 -1.83 -0.47 22.76
C ARG A 189 -0.59 -0.14 21.92
N ILE A 190 -0.04 -1.14 21.23
CA ILE A 190 1.14 -0.98 20.35
C ILE A 190 0.85 0.03 19.23
N LEU A 191 -0.30 -0.10 18.57
CA LEU A 191 -0.69 0.82 17.51
C LEU A 191 -0.86 2.25 18.02
N ARG A 192 -1.52 2.45 19.17
CA ARG A 192 -1.67 3.79 19.79
C ARG A 192 -0.33 4.42 20.16
N GLU A 193 0.56 3.65 20.79
CA GLU A 193 1.88 4.14 21.22
C GLU A 193 2.78 4.52 20.05
N ASN A 194 2.78 3.74 18.96
CA ASN A 194 3.68 3.97 17.85
C ASN A 194 3.13 4.95 16.80
N PHE A 195 1.83 4.99 16.59
CA PHE A 195 1.21 5.86 15.59
C PHE A 195 0.57 7.14 16.16
N GLY A 196 0.42 7.26 17.49
CA GLY A 196 -0.22 8.42 18.10
C GLY A 196 -1.71 8.52 17.77
N ILE A 197 -2.38 7.39 17.56
CA ILE A 197 -3.80 7.32 17.24
C ILE A 197 -4.67 7.18 18.49
N ASP A 198 -5.92 7.66 18.41
CA ASP A 198 -6.87 7.61 19.52
C ASP A 198 -7.81 6.40 19.41
N ARG A 199 -8.16 5.99 18.19
CA ARG A 199 -9.15 4.93 17.96
C ARG A 199 -8.76 4.03 16.78
N ILE A 200 -9.29 2.82 16.81
CA ILE A 200 -9.08 1.82 15.78
C ILE A 200 -10.44 1.31 15.33
N LEU A 201 -10.69 1.35 14.03
CA LEU A 201 -11.83 0.74 13.38
C LEU A 201 -11.40 -0.65 12.89
N TRP A 202 -11.95 -1.67 13.48
CA TRP A 202 -11.68 -3.06 13.12
C TRP A 202 -12.74 -3.53 12.13
N LEU A 203 -12.31 -3.90 10.93
CA LEU A 203 -13.13 -4.52 9.91
C LEU A 203 -13.07 -6.05 10.10
N ASP A 204 -14.19 -6.65 10.46
CA ASP A 204 -14.25 -8.09 10.77
C ASP A 204 -14.70 -8.93 9.57
N HIS A 205 -15.13 -8.28 8.48
CA HIS A 205 -15.65 -8.88 7.28
C HIS A 205 -14.91 -8.38 6.03
N GLY A 206 -14.97 -9.17 4.98
CA GLY A 206 -14.34 -8.90 3.70
C GLY A 206 -13.12 -9.80 3.45
N TYR A 207 -13.03 -10.31 2.24
CA TYR A 207 -11.88 -11.02 1.71
C TYR A 207 -11.88 -10.95 0.19
N LEU A 208 -10.75 -11.26 -0.42
CA LEU A 208 -10.63 -11.53 -1.84
C LEU A 208 -10.05 -12.94 -2.03
N ALA A 209 -10.65 -13.72 -2.94
CA ALA A 209 -10.08 -15.01 -3.33
C ALA A 209 -8.72 -14.78 -3.99
N GLY A 210 -7.74 -15.60 -3.65
CA GLY A 210 -6.36 -15.45 -4.12
C GLY A 210 -5.51 -14.45 -3.33
N ASP A 211 -6.06 -13.74 -2.33
CA ASP A 211 -5.27 -12.87 -1.46
C ASP A 211 -4.43 -13.67 -0.48
N ASP A 212 -3.11 -13.44 -0.47
CA ASP A 212 -2.14 -14.11 0.40
C ASP A 212 -1.84 -13.35 1.70
N THR A 213 -2.39 -12.15 1.85
CA THR A 213 -2.08 -11.24 2.96
C THR A 213 -2.97 -11.42 4.19
N ASP A 214 -3.94 -12.33 4.14
CA ASP A 214 -4.99 -12.51 5.15
C ASP A 214 -5.93 -11.31 5.26
N SER A 215 -6.35 -10.78 4.13
CA SER A 215 -7.26 -9.64 3.99
C SER A 215 -6.65 -8.31 4.48
N HIS A 216 -5.53 -7.90 3.90
CA HIS A 216 -5.02 -6.54 4.08
C HIS A 216 -6.11 -5.51 3.78
N ILE A 217 -6.14 -4.45 4.58
CA ILE A 217 -7.15 -3.40 4.43
C ILE A 217 -7.03 -2.66 3.08
N ASP A 218 -5.83 -2.52 2.55
CA ASP A 218 -5.55 -1.82 1.30
C ASP A 218 -6.09 -2.53 0.05
N THR A 219 -6.49 -3.80 0.18
CA THR A 219 -7.19 -4.54 -0.87
C THR A 219 -8.72 -4.41 -0.77
N LEU A 220 -9.24 -3.96 0.36
CA LEU A 220 -10.66 -3.96 0.71
C LEU A 220 -11.27 -2.57 0.81
N ALA A 221 -10.66 -1.68 1.62
CA ALA A 221 -11.21 -0.37 1.92
C ALA A 221 -10.10 0.64 2.25
N ARG A 222 -10.18 1.83 1.64
CA ARG A 222 -9.16 2.88 1.73
C ARG A 222 -9.78 4.22 2.06
N PHE A 223 -9.12 5.01 2.90
CA PHE A 223 -9.48 6.41 3.07
C PHE A 223 -9.15 7.23 1.82
N CYS A 224 -10.11 8.04 1.36
CA CYS A 224 -9.89 9.06 0.33
C CYS A 224 -9.77 10.47 0.92
N SER A 225 -10.36 10.67 2.09
CA SER A 225 -10.29 11.86 2.91
C SER A 225 -10.60 11.50 4.37
N ALA A 226 -10.60 12.46 5.28
CA ALA A 226 -10.90 12.23 6.68
C ALA A 226 -12.33 11.71 6.96
N ASP A 227 -13.23 11.85 5.99
CA ASP A 227 -14.67 11.50 6.09
C ASP A 227 -15.15 10.59 4.96
N THR A 228 -14.27 10.15 4.05
CA THR A 228 -14.63 9.37 2.86
C THR A 228 -13.82 8.08 2.77
N ILE A 229 -14.51 6.95 2.58
CA ILE A 229 -13.89 5.62 2.39
C ILE A 229 -14.33 5.06 1.04
N ALA A 230 -13.37 4.71 0.18
CA ALA A 230 -13.59 3.87 -0.99
C ALA A 230 -13.42 2.39 -0.58
N TYR A 231 -14.26 1.52 -1.09
CA TYR A 231 -14.24 0.09 -0.74
C TYR A 231 -14.69 -0.78 -1.90
N VAL A 232 -14.22 -2.02 -1.95
CA VAL A 232 -14.65 -2.99 -2.97
C VAL A 232 -16.07 -3.48 -2.70
N ALA A 233 -16.95 -3.43 -3.70
CA ALA A 233 -18.35 -3.82 -3.59
C ALA A 233 -18.72 -4.86 -4.67
N CYS A 234 -19.25 -5.99 -4.24
CA CYS A 234 -19.76 -7.02 -5.14
C CYS A 234 -21.28 -6.87 -5.30
N LYS A 235 -21.74 -6.76 -6.55
CA LYS A 235 -23.18 -6.63 -6.87
C LYS A 235 -23.82 -7.93 -7.36
N ASP A 236 -23.02 -8.94 -7.71
CA ASP A 236 -23.51 -10.20 -8.22
C ASP A 236 -23.74 -11.21 -7.06
N PRO A 237 -24.99 -11.58 -6.74
CA PRO A 237 -25.26 -12.55 -5.68
C PRO A 237 -24.72 -13.96 -5.95
N ALA A 238 -24.33 -14.27 -7.19
CA ALA A 238 -23.74 -15.55 -7.55
C ALA A 238 -22.21 -15.58 -7.37
N ASP A 239 -21.56 -14.42 -7.17
CA ASP A 239 -20.13 -14.33 -6.92
C ASP A 239 -19.81 -14.77 -5.48
N GLU A 240 -18.73 -15.53 -5.31
CA GLU A 240 -18.26 -16.04 -4.02
C GLU A 240 -18.02 -14.95 -2.95
N HIS A 241 -17.66 -13.74 -3.36
CA HIS A 241 -17.36 -12.61 -2.47
C HIS A 241 -18.62 -11.89 -1.97
N TYR A 242 -19.78 -12.07 -2.66
CA TYR A 242 -20.97 -11.25 -2.43
C TYR A 242 -21.38 -11.19 -0.95
N ALA A 243 -21.49 -12.34 -0.30
CA ALA A 243 -22.00 -12.42 1.06
C ALA A 243 -21.09 -11.74 2.08
N GLU A 244 -19.77 -11.90 1.93
CA GLU A 244 -18.79 -11.29 2.85
C GLU A 244 -18.57 -9.80 2.56
N LEU A 245 -18.52 -9.39 1.29
CA LEU A 245 -18.41 -7.98 0.94
C LEU A 245 -19.68 -7.19 1.29
N LEU A 246 -20.86 -7.81 1.26
CA LEU A 246 -22.09 -7.19 1.76
C LEU A 246 -22.04 -6.95 3.28
N LYS A 247 -21.50 -7.88 4.06
CA LYS A 247 -21.32 -7.70 5.52
C LYS A 247 -20.27 -6.61 5.79
N MET A 248 -19.19 -6.56 5.01
CA MET A 248 -18.19 -5.50 5.09
C MET A 248 -18.83 -4.13 4.85
N GLU A 249 -19.64 -3.99 3.80
CA GLU A 249 -20.36 -2.75 3.51
C GLU A 249 -21.26 -2.32 4.67
N GLN A 250 -22.02 -3.26 5.24
CA GLN A 250 -22.86 -2.98 6.41
C GLN A 250 -22.04 -2.49 7.60
N GLN A 251 -20.88 -3.11 7.85
CA GLN A 251 -19.98 -2.68 8.93
C GLN A 251 -19.38 -1.30 8.66
N LEU A 252 -19.00 -0.99 7.41
CA LEU A 252 -18.53 0.35 7.02
C LEU A 252 -19.62 1.43 7.20
N GLN A 253 -20.90 1.11 6.96
CA GLN A 253 -22.04 2.01 7.21
C GLN A 253 -22.22 2.31 8.71
N ASP A 254 -21.84 1.40 9.60
CA ASP A 254 -21.90 1.57 11.04
C ASP A 254 -20.73 2.39 11.59
N PHE A 255 -19.63 2.51 10.86
CA PHE A 255 -18.50 3.32 11.26
C PHE A 255 -18.84 4.82 11.26
N ARG A 256 -18.14 5.55 12.10
CA ARG A 256 -18.29 7.00 12.23
C ARG A 256 -16.94 7.67 12.06
N ASP A 257 -16.93 8.83 11.43
CA ASP A 257 -15.73 9.66 11.32
C ASP A 257 -15.27 10.18 12.70
N TYR A 258 -14.21 10.95 12.75
CA TYR A 258 -13.67 11.47 14.01
C TYR A 258 -14.62 12.48 14.67
N GLN A 259 -15.55 13.09 13.93
CA GLN A 259 -16.59 14.01 14.40
C GLN A 259 -17.88 13.30 14.83
N GLY A 260 -18.00 11.98 14.59
CA GLY A 260 -19.16 11.16 14.91
C GLY A 260 -20.22 11.07 13.81
N ASN A 261 -19.94 11.57 12.59
CA ASN A 261 -20.82 11.43 11.43
C ASN A 261 -20.57 10.10 10.70
N PRO A 262 -21.57 9.58 9.94
CA PRO A 262 -21.32 8.49 9.00
C PRO A 262 -20.26 8.87 7.97
N TYR A 263 -19.39 7.92 7.60
CA TYR A 263 -18.49 8.12 6.47
C TYR A 263 -19.25 8.23 5.16
N HIS A 264 -18.75 9.04 4.25
CA HIS A 264 -19.14 8.98 2.84
C HIS A 264 -18.49 7.75 2.21
N LEU A 265 -19.33 6.78 1.79
CA LEU A 265 -18.86 5.51 1.23
C LEU A 265 -18.88 5.54 -0.30
N VAL A 266 -17.75 5.20 -0.92
CA VAL A 266 -17.57 5.13 -2.38
C VAL A 266 -17.38 3.67 -2.77
N PRO A 267 -18.46 2.95 -3.18
CA PRO A 267 -18.34 1.56 -3.59
C PRO A 267 -17.59 1.47 -4.92
N LEU A 268 -16.49 0.73 -4.98
CA LEU A 268 -15.78 0.42 -6.22
C LEU A 268 -16.30 -0.90 -6.80
N PRO A 269 -16.47 -1.04 -8.13
CA PRO A 269 -16.91 -2.31 -8.70
C PRO A 269 -15.85 -3.39 -8.48
N MET A 270 -16.25 -4.65 -8.60
CA MET A 270 -15.29 -5.73 -8.75
C MET A 270 -14.88 -5.86 -10.23
N PRO A 271 -13.59 -6.06 -10.53
CA PRO A 271 -13.17 -6.48 -11.86
C PRO A 271 -13.79 -7.83 -12.22
N ARG A 272 -13.93 -8.12 -13.54
CA ARG A 272 -14.24 -9.48 -13.95
C ARG A 272 -13.27 -10.48 -13.34
N PRO A 273 -13.66 -11.73 -13.10
CA PRO A 273 -12.75 -12.74 -12.58
C PRO A 273 -11.51 -12.91 -13.46
N HIS A 274 -10.34 -12.75 -12.86
CA HIS A 274 -9.04 -13.13 -13.43
C HIS A 274 -8.65 -14.47 -12.80
N LEU A 275 -8.11 -15.38 -13.60
CA LEU A 275 -7.74 -16.71 -13.15
C LEU A 275 -6.29 -16.97 -13.49
N ASP A 276 -5.59 -17.73 -12.64
CA ASP A 276 -4.29 -18.29 -12.94
C ASP A 276 -4.39 -19.48 -13.92
N GLU A 277 -3.27 -20.09 -14.25
CA GLU A 277 -3.20 -21.24 -15.15
C GLU A 277 -3.92 -22.50 -14.59
N GLU A 278 -4.09 -22.58 -13.27
CA GLU A 278 -4.76 -23.69 -12.57
C GLU A 278 -6.26 -23.42 -12.40
N GLY A 279 -6.75 -22.24 -12.77
CA GLY A 279 -8.14 -21.84 -12.66
C GLY A 279 -8.52 -21.25 -11.31
N ASN A 280 -7.56 -20.90 -10.44
CA ASN A 280 -7.80 -20.20 -9.19
C ASN A 280 -8.01 -18.70 -9.47
N ARG A 281 -8.86 -18.05 -8.69
CA ARG A 281 -9.14 -16.63 -8.83
C ARG A 281 -7.99 -15.78 -8.29
N LEU A 282 -7.61 -14.75 -9.05
CA LEU A 282 -6.60 -13.77 -8.67
C LEU A 282 -7.25 -12.54 -8.00
N PRO A 283 -6.59 -11.89 -7.03
CA PRO A 283 -7.18 -10.85 -6.18
C PRO A 283 -7.18 -9.46 -6.83
N ALA A 284 -7.81 -9.31 -8.00
CA ALA A 284 -7.94 -8.01 -8.65
C ALA A 284 -8.90 -7.10 -7.86
N THR A 285 -8.45 -5.88 -7.54
CA THR A 285 -9.25 -4.90 -6.80
C THR A 285 -8.86 -3.46 -7.14
N TYR A 286 -9.85 -2.59 -7.40
CA TYR A 286 -9.62 -1.16 -7.59
C TYR A 286 -9.35 -0.40 -6.27
N ALA A 287 -9.54 -1.05 -5.12
CA ALA A 287 -9.18 -0.44 -3.83
C ALA A 287 -7.67 -0.30 -3.63
N ASN A 288 -6.86 -1.04 -4.40
CA ASN A 288 -5.40 -1.00 -4.30
C ASN A 288 -4.78 0.16 -5.13
N PHE A 289 -5.42 1.36 -5.08
CA PHE A 289 -4.91 2.58 -5.71
C PHE A 289 -3.81 3.22 -4.88
N LEU A 290 -2.95 4.02 -5.53
CA LEU A 290 -1.85 4.76 -4.90
C LEU A 290 -2.14 6.27 -4.99
N ILE A 291 -2.17 6.93 -3.82
CA ILE A 291 -2.28 8.39 -3.75
C ILE A 291 -0.88 8.99 -3.78
N ILE A 292 -0.63 9.88 -4.74
CA ILE A 292 0.61 10.66 -4.85
C ILE A 292 0.28 12.15 -4.82
N ASN A 293 1.28 13.03 -4.77
CA ASN A 293 1.03 14.47 -4.89
C ASN A 293 0.30 14.75 -6.22
N ASP A 294 -0.79 15.50 -6.16
CA ASP A 294 -1.62 15.96 -7.29
C ASP A 294 -2.25 14.87 -8.16
N ALA A 295 -2.00 13.57 -7.91
CA ALA A 295 -2.60 12.48 -8.69
C ALA A 295 -2.98 11.28 -7.82
N VAL A 296 -3.79 10.39 -8.40
CA VAL A 296 -4.07 9.04 -7.88
C VAL A 296 -3.87 8.05 -9.02
N LEU A 297 -2.96 7.12 -8.83
CA LEU A 297 -2.78 6.00 -9.75
C LEU A 297 -3.76 4.90 -9.36
N VAL A 298 -4.55 4.45 -10.33
CA VAL A 298 -5.61 3.46 -10.11
C VAL A 298 -5.29 2.21 -10.91
N PRO A 299 -5.20 1.03 -10.28
CA PRO A 299 -4.99 -0.20 -11.01
C PRO A 299 -6.19 -0.47 -11.91
N THR A 300 -5.92 -0.94 -13.13
CA THR A 300 -6.91 -1.42 -14.10
C THR A 300 -6.58 -2.85 -14.50
N TYR A 301 -7.58 -3.61 -14.98
CA TYR A 301 -7.45 -5.05 -15.16
C TYR A 301 -8.05 -5.53 -16.49
N GLU A 302 -7.91 -4.73 -17.56
CA GLU A 302 -8.44 -5.07 -18.90
C GLU A 302 -9.96 -5.35 -18.91
N ASP A 303 -10.67 -4.65 -18.02
CA ASP A 303 -12.13 -4.67 -17.94
C ASP A 303 -12.68 -3.26 -18.23
N PRO A 304 -12.82 -2.86 -19.51
CA PRO A 304 -13.09 -1.48 -19.88
C PRO A 304 -14.30 -0.85 -19.20
N HIS A 305 -15.31 -1.67 -18.85
CA HIS A 305 -16.51 -1.16 -18.19
C HIS A 305 -16.24 -0.86 -16.70
N ASN A 306 -15.72 -1.83 -15.96
CA ASN A 306 -15.45 -1.68 -14.53
C ASN A 306 -14.24 -0.79 -14.29
N ASP A 307 -13.19 -0.84 -15.14
CA ASP A 307 -12.07 0.10 -15.12
C ASP A 307 -12.55 1.55 -15.20
N GLN A 308 -13.42 1.87 -16.19
CA GLN A 308 -13.96 3.21 -16.35
C GLN A 308 -14.88 3.63 -15.19
N GLU A 309 -15.68 2.70 -14.65
CA GLU A 309 -16.53 2.97 -13.48
C GLU A 309 -15.68 3.30 -12.25
N ALA A 310 -14.62 2.52 -12.00
CA ALA A 310 -13.70 2.76 -10.88
C ALA A 310 -12.98 4.11 -11.00
N LEU A 311 -12.42 4.42 -12.18
CA LEU A 311 -11.78 5.71 -12.45
C LEU A 311 -12.75 6.89 -12.21
N THR A 312 -14.00 6.76 -12.67
CA THR A 312 -15.01 7.80 -12.50
C THR A 312 -15.39 8.01 -11.04
N ARG A 313 -15.53 6.95 -10.27
CA ARG A 313 -15.86 7.01 -8.84
C ARG A 313 -14.75 7.62 -8.02
N LEU A 314 -13.50 7.22 -8.30
CA LEU A 314 -12.34 7.81 -7.64
C LEU A 314 -12.10 9.26 -8.05
N ALA A 315 -12.42 9.66 -9.29
CA ALA A 315 -12.41 11.08 -9.68
C ALA A 315 -13.39 11.92 -8.84
N GLY A 316 -14.54 11.34 -8.47
CA GLY A 316 -15.49 11.98 -7.55
C GLY A 316 -14.97 12.09 -6.11
N ALA A 317 -14.18 11.09 -5.66
CA ALA A 317 -13.59 11.07 -4.32
C ALA A 317 -12.35 11.98 -4.20
N PHE A 318 -11.64 12.21 -5.31
CA PHE A 318 -10.43 13.05 -5.39
C PHE A 318 -10.57 14.19 -6.42
N PRO A 319 -11.47 15.16 -6.19
CA PRO A 319 -11.79 16.18 -7.20
C PRO A 319 -10.62 17.13 -7.54
N GLU A 320 -9.59 17.19 -6.70
CA GLU A 320 -8.42 18.05 -6.90
C GLU A 320 -7.20 17.28 -7.42
N ARG A 321 -7.33 15.94 -7.69
CA ARG A 321 -6.24 15.11 -8.15
C ARG A 321 -6.51 14.54 -9.55
N GLN A 322 -5.46 14.39 -10.33
CA GLN A 322 -5.54 13.68 -11.60
C GLN A 322 -5.73 12.18 -11.35
N ILE A 323 -6.68 11.54 -12.02
CA ILE A 323 -6.87 10.09 -11.94
C ILE A 323 -6.19 9.42 -13.13
N ILE A 324 -5.26 8.53 -12.87
CA ILE A 324 -4.42 7.86 -13.88
C ILE A 324 -4.62 6.35 -13.79
N GLY A 325 -5.21 5.74 -14.82
CA GLY A 325 -5.35 4.29 -14.90
C GLY A 325 -4.02 3.61 -15.29
N VAL A 326 -3.63 2.58 -14.55
CA VAL A 326 -2.44 1.77 -14.80
C VAL A 326 -2.83 0.30 -14.89
N ASN A 327 -2.57 -0.35 -16.03
CA ASN A 327 -2.86 -1.77 -16.17
C ASN A 327 -1.93 -2.60 -15.27
N CYS A 328 -2.53 -3.23 -14.26
CA CYS A 328 -1.87 -4.04 -13.24
C CYS A 328 -2.16 -5.54 -13.38
N SER A 329 -2.64 -5.98 -14.54
CA SER A 329 -2.99 -7.41 -14.77
C SER A 329 -1.81 -8.36 -14.57
N VAL A 330 -0.57 -7.89 -14.76
CA VAL A 330 0.62 -8.68 -14.46
C VAL A 330 0.89 -8.79 -12.95
N LEU A 331 0.55 -7.78 -12.15
CA LEU A 331 0.84 -7.79 -10.71
C LEU A 331 0.01 -8.83 -9.97
N ILE A 332 -1.25 -9.01 -10.35
CA ILE A 332 -2.13 -9.98 -9.69
C ILE A 332 -1.69 -11.43 -9.91
N GLN A 333 -0.78 -11.70 -10.87
CA GLN A 333 -0.17 -13.03 -11.05
C GLN A 333 0.65 -13.48 -9.83
N GLN A 334 1.14 -12.51 -9.03
CA GLN A 334 1.81 -12.72 -7.75
C GLN A 334 0.96 -12.15 -6.59
N HIS A 335 -0.37 -12.22 -6.71
CA HIS A 335 -1.36 -11.98 -5.66
C HIS A 335 -1.42 -10.57 -5.08
N GLY A 336 -0.67 -9.59 -5.61
CA GLY A 336 -0.70 -8.18 -5.18
C GLY A 336 -1.05 -7.23 -6.33
N SER A 337 -1.08 -5.92 -6.04
CA SER A 337 -1.35 -4.90 -7.06
C SER A 337 -0.54 -3.61 -6.80
N LEU A 338 -1.00 -2.48 -7.34
CA LEU A 338 -0.26 -1.22 -7.46
C LEU A 338 0.18 -0.64 -6.11
N HIS A 339 -0.71 -0.62 -5.12
CA HIS A 339 -0.38 -0.12 -3.78
C HIS A 339 0.62 -1.02 -3.07
N CYS A 340 0.47 -2.35 -3.22
CA CYS A 340 1.32 -3.34 -2.59
C CYS A 340 2.81 -3.22 -2.98
N ILE A 341 3.11 -2.81 -4.22
CA ILE A 341 4.50 -2.63 -4.70
C ILE A 341 5.12 -1.27 -4.37
N SER A 342 4.39 -0.38 -3.69
CA SER A 342 4.78 1.01 -3.50
C SER A 342 4.68 1.44 -2.04
N MET A 343 5.62 2.28 -1.58
CA MET A 343 5.56 2.89 -0.25
C MET A 343 5.78 4.40 -0.35
N GLN A 344 4.81 5.19 0.13
CA GLN A 344 4.96 6.63 0.20
C GLN A 344 6.00 7.03 1.22
N LEU A 345 6.90 7.89 0.82
CA LEU A 345 7.86 8.58 1.68
C LEU A 345 7.35 10.01 1.87
N LEU A 346 6.87 10.30 3.07
CA LEU A 346 6.20 11.56 3.35
C LEU A 346 7.19 12.74 3.29
N LYS A 347 6.66 13.97 3.35
CA LYS A 347 7.44 15.20 3.27
C LYS A 347 8.66 15.16 4.20
N ASP A 348 9.79 15.63 3.71
CA ASP A 348 11.08 15.72 4.43
C ASP A 348 11.76 14.38 4.76
N VAL A 349 11.34 13.25 4.11
CA VAL A 349 11.98 11.94 4.28
C VAL A 349 13.16 11.76 3.32
N ILE A 350 13.02 12.18 2.04
CA ILE A 350 14.09 12.11 1.01
C ILE A 350 14.25 13.41 0.26
#